data_795ece02377d3e19c31c89908733adad
#
_entry.id   795ece02377d3e19c31c89908733adad
#
_cell.length_a   1.000
_cell.length_b   1.000
_cell.length_c   1.000
_cell.angle_alpha   90.00
_cell.angle_beta   90.00
_cell.angle_gamma   90.00
#
_symmetry.space_group_name_H-M   'P 1'
#
loop_
_entity.id
_entity.type
_entity.pdbx_description
1 polymer ?
#
loop_
_entity_poly.entity_id
_entity_poly.type
_entity_poly.pdbx_seq_one_letter_code
_entity_poly.pdbx_strand_id
1 'polypeptide(L)'
;TVSDQSWITSTDGEGKVTITVSANATGDSRRAVVTLESGTMKKEIHVSQSWSGAVLSLNVNGPESIELDSEGDSFKFSVETDAQWKVEPSAAWLAFSSNGSIVNVTATANSEGHREATITVTATAGGKSESKEIKVAQISREENPYFQMLGSFGLYAERWYLGGKAINEPGIGSYCTIEQGEYGKSFIIKDLFKKGTRYETSYDKETKRMVITLGSPCLTETSEDTQETYYMVQPDITDMKYTTGILYGKAGTVTNGENGNCQAILLDGFNEAYGGLGLVRIGA
;
A
#
# COMPACT_ATOMS: atom_id res chain seq x y z
N THR A 1 -41.80 22.26 45.49
CA THR A 1 -40.39 22.13 45.07
C THR A 1 -40.32 22.19 43.52
N VAL A 2 -39.42 22.96 42.98
CA VAL A 2 -39.24 23.12 41.53
C VAL A 2 -37.76 23.01 41.17
N SER A 3 -37.44 22.25 40.13
CA SER A 3 -36.10 22.21 39.54
C SER A 3 -36.09 23.01 38.24
N ASP A 4 -34.98 23.68 37.96
CA ASP A 4 -34.70 24.38 36.68
C ASP A 4 -34.27 23.41 35.54
N GLN A 5 -34.07 22.13 35.88
CA GLN A 5 -33.59 21.12 34.96
C GLN A 5 -34.44 19.85 34.97
N SER A 6 -34.75 19.31 33.79
CA SER A 6 -35.59 18.12 33.59
C SER A 6 -34.97 16.80 34.08
N TRP A 7 -33.66 16.74 34.31
CA TRP A 7 -32.95 15.56 34.79
C TRP A 7 -33.01 15.41 36.32
N ILE A 8 -33.65 16.35 37.02
CA ILE A 8 -33.96 16.30 38.46
C ILE A 8 -35.46 16.27 38.64
N THR A 9 -35.91 15.33 39.42
CA THR A 9 -37.29 15.26 39.91
C THR A 9 -37.34 15.38 41.45
N SER A 10 -38.39 15.93 41.97
CA SER A 10 -38.58 16.03 43.40
C SER A 10 -39.97 15.53 43.82
N THR A 11 -40.03 14.91 44.99
CA THR A 11 -41.28 14.50 45.65
C THR A 11 -41.33 15.07 47.07
N ASP A 12 -42.42 15.75 47.40
CA ASP A 12 -42.64 16.31 48.67
C ASP A 12 -43.41 15.30 49.56
N GLY A 13 -42.93 15.09 50.79
CA GLY A 13 -43.56 14.26 51.80
C GLY A 13 -43.61 15.01 53.13
N GLU A 14 -44.24 14.46 54.21
CA GLU A 14 -44.34 15.07 55.54
C GLU A 14 -42.94 15.38 56.09
N GLY A 15 -42.59 16.68 56.10
CA GLY A 15 -41.28 17.17 56.58
C GLY A 15 -40.05 16.75 55.79
N LYS A 16 -40.24 16.22 54.61
CA LYS A 16 -39.12 15.70 53.76
C LYS A 16 -39.38 16.01 52.34
N VAL A 17 -38.31 16.45 51.62
CA VAL A 17 -38.26 16.53 50.18
C VAL A 17 -37.21 15.50 49.69
N THR A 18 -37.64 14.64 48.76
CA THR A 18 -36.74 13.68 48.09
C THR A 18 -36.40 14.23 46.72
N ILE A 19 -35.11 14.42 46.45
CA ILE A 19 -34.59 14.85 45.16
C ILE A 19 -34.00 13.61 44.47
N THR A 20 -34.50 13.28 43.29
CA THR A 20 -34.02 12.17 42.48
C THR A 20 -33.30 12.73 41.25
N VAL A 21 -32.08 12.25 40.99
CA VAL A 21 -31.21 12.71 39.92
C VAL A 21 -31.04 11.57 38.93
N SER A 22 -31.39 11.80 37.67
CA SER A 22 -31.15 10.80 36.60
C SER A 22 -29.66 10.65 36.27
N ALA A 23 -29.27 9.51 35.68
CA ALA A 23 -27.88 9.29 35.25
C ALA A 23 -27.42 10.39 34.27
N ASN A 24 -26.17 10.82 34.42
CA ASN A 24 -25.57 11.82 33.53
C ASN A 24 -24.91 11.15 32.35
N ALA A 25 -25.52 11.22 31.19
CA ALA A 25 -25.00 10.67 29.91
C ALA A 25 -24.52 11.77 28.93
N THR A 26 -24.29 13.02 29.43
CA THR A 26 -24.02 14.15 28.53
C THR A 26 -22.54 14.32 28.13
N GLY A 27 -21.62 13.59 28.73
CA GLY A 27 -20.18 13.74 28.51
C GLY A 27 -19.51 14.85 29.33
N ASP A 28 -20.28 15.70 30.01
CA ASP A 28 -19.82 16.82 30.85
C ASP A 28 -20.47 16.82 32.20
N SER A 29 -19.85 17.49 33.18
CA SER A 29 -20.50 17.78 34.45
C SER A 29 -21.70 18.70 34.22
N ARG A 30 -22.77 18.47 34.95
CA ARG A 30 -23.97 19.30 34.87
C ARG A 30 -24.38 19.85 36.24
N ARG A 31 -25.09 20.97 36.23
CA ARG A 31 -25.54 21.66 37.44
C ARG A 31 -27.01 22.02 37.32
N ALA A 32 -27.68 22.08 38.45
CA ALA A 32 -29.08 22.51 38.55
C ALA A 32 -29.32 23.22 39.88
N VAL A 33 -30.39 23.97 39.92
CA VAL A 33 -30.90 24.58 41.15
C VAL A 33 -32.28 24.02 41.44
N VAL A 34 -32.47 23.50 42.63
CA VAL A 34 -33.75 23.06 43.14
C VAL A 34 -34.23 24.08 44.15
N THR A 35 -35.36 24.74 43.89
CA THR A 35 -35.97 25.75 44.77
C THR A 35 -37.05 25.11 45.62
N LEU A 36 -36.89 25.21 46.91
CA LEU A 36 -37.91 24.83 47.90
C LEU A 36 -38.65 26.09 48.30
N GLU A 37 -40.00 26.05 48.27
CA GLU A 37 -40.84 27.16 48.65
C GLU A 37 -41.87 26.72 49.71
N SER A 38 -42.04 27.53 50.78
CA SER A 38 -43.07 27.35 51.76
C SER A 38 -43.58 28.74 52.22
N GLY A 39 -44.77 29.11 51.77
CA GLY A 39 -45.27 30.45 51.93
C GLY A 39 -44.39 31.49 51.28
N THR A 40 -43.88 32.45 52.07
CA THR A 40 -42.97 33.49 51.61
C THR A 40 -41.47 33.08 51.65
N MET A 41 -41.17 31.93 52.26
CA MET A 41 -39.79 31.45 52.38
C MET A 41 -39.34 30.67 51.13
N LYS A 42 -38.14 31.00 50.63
CA LYS A 42 -37.48 30.27 49.58
C LYS A 42 -36.11 29.81 50.03
N LYS A 43 -35.73 28.58 49.59
CA LYS A 43 -34.40 27.99 49.80
C LYS A 43 -33.94 27.31 48.52
N GLU A 44 -32.74 27.61 48.10
CA GLU A 44 -32.11 26.98 46.92
C GLU A 44 -31.14 25.89 47.36
N ILE A 45 -31.18 24.77 46.61
CA ILE A 45 -30.22 23.67 46.68
C ILE A 45 -29.52 23.58 45.37
N HIS A 46 -28.20 23.82 45.36
CA HIS A 46 -27.37 23.67 44.17
C HIS A 46 -26.95 22.21 44.04
N VAL A 47 -27.34 21.57 42.97
CA VAL A 47 -26.99 20.18 42.64
C VAL A 47 -25.95 20.18 41.53
N SER A 48 -24.82 19.51 41.76
CA SER A 48 -23.82 19.24 40.73
C SER A 48 -23.67 17.74 40.57
N GLN A 49 -23.61 17.29 39.34
CA GLN A 49 -23.39 15.88 39.00
C GLN A 49 -22.22 15.75 38.02
N SER A 50 -21.19 15.06 38.46
CA SER A 50 -20.08 14.71 37.58
C SER A 50 -20.51 13.68 36.56
N TRP A 51 -19.90 13.72 35.38
CA TRP A 51 -20.01 12.63 34.45
C TRP A 51 -18.96 11.57 34.81
N SER A 52 -19.37 10.31 34.88
CA SER A 52 -18.50 9.17 35.25
C SER A 52 -18.29 8.15 34.12
N GLY A 53 -18.76 8.51 32.93
CA GLY A 53 -18.54 7.67 31.76
C GLY A 53 -17.12 7.79 31.17
N ALA A 54 -16.83 7.07 30.09
CA ALA A 54 -15.56 7.13 29.40
C ALA A 54 -15.26 8.55 28.89
N VAL A 55 -14.03 8.99 29.02
CA VAL A 55 -13.57 10.26 28.42
C VAL A 55 -13.43 10.03 26.91
N LEU A 56 -14.01 10.93 26.09
CA LEU A 56 -13.86 10.85 24.66
C LEU A 56 -12.43 11.23 24.30
N SER A 57 -11.69 10.25 23.84
CA SER A 57 -10.38 10.40 23.19
C SER A 57 -10.26 9.33 22.13
N LEU A 58 -9.68 9.66 21.01
CA LEU A 58 -9.45 8.72 19.92
C LEU A 58 -8.04 8.90 19.38
N ASN A 59 -7.22 7.86 19.53
CA ASN A 59 -5.94 7.77 18.86
C ASN A 59 -5.94 6.58 17.90
N VAL A 60 -5.53 6.82 16.66
CA VAL A 60 -5.39 5.79 15.62
C VAL A 60 -3.92 5.72 15.25
N ASN A 61 -3.28 4.62 15.63
CA ASN A 61 -1.86 4.37 15.35
C ASN A 61 -1.74 3.55 14.08
N GLY A 62 -1.48 4.20 12.97
CA GLY A 62 -1.38 3.63 11.63
C GLY A 62 -1.00 4.69 10.60
N PRO A 63 -0.96 4.32 9.32
CA PRO A 63 -0.69 5.29 8.26
C PRO A 63 -1.87 6.26 8.10
N GLU A 64 -1.59 7.54 7.82
CA GLU A 64 -2.63 8.50 7.42
C GLU A 64 -3.13 8.22 5.98
N SER A 65 -2.24 7.70 5.14
CA SER A 65 -2.54 7.25 3.79
C SER A 65 -1.70 6.04 3.43
N ILE A 66 -2.25 5.14 2.60
CA ILE A 66 -1.56 3.95 2.12
C ILE A 66 -1.96 3.65 0.67
N GLU A 67 -0.98 3.24 -0.13
CA GLU A 67 -1.18 2.68 -1.46
C GLU A 67 -1.04 1.16 -1.41
N LEU A 68 -2.05 0.46 -1.89
CA LEU A 68 -2.14 -1.00 -1.90
C LEU A 68 -1.86 -1.57 -3.29
N ASP A 69 -1.36 -2.80 -3.29
CA ASP A 69 -1.04 -3.54 -4.51
C ASP A 69 -2.32 -3.96 -5.27
N SER A 70 -2.21 -4.04 -6.60
CA SER A 70 -3.31 -4.42 -7.50
C SER A 70 -3.84 -5.84 -7.29
N GLU A 71 -3.00 -6.79 -6.88
CA GLU A 71 -3.42 -8.19 -6.67
C GLU A 71 -4.07 -8.44 -5.30
N GLY A 72 -4.35 -7.38 -4.57
CA GLY A 72 -4.82 -7.42 -3.20
C GLY A 72 -3.68 -7.27 -2.21
N ASP A 73 -3.98 -6.62 -1.11
CA ASP A 73 -2.99 -6.35 -0.06
C ASP A 73 -3.68 -6.22 1.29
N SER A 74 -2.89 -6.11 2.35
CA SER A 74 -3.42 -5.93 3.70
C SER A 74 -2.52 -5.03 4.53
N PHE A 75 -3.12 -4.31 5.45
CA PHE A 75 -2.41 -3.53 6.45
C PHE A 75 -3.12 -3.57 7.80
N LYS A 76 -2.46 -3.05 8.82
CA LYS A 76 -2.97 -3.02 10.20
C LYS A 76 -2.82 -1.63 10.77
N PHE A 77 -3.76 -1.30 11.65
CA PHE A 77 -3.64 -0.16 12.54
C PHE A 77 -4.22 -0.51 13.91
N SER A 78 -3.94 0.29 14.93
CA SER A 78 -4.54 0.12 16.26
C SER A 78 -5.36 1.34 16.67
N VAL A 79 -6.40 1.09 17.46
CA VAL A 79 -7.28 2.10 18.01
C VAL A 79 -7.10 2.14 19.52
N GLU A 80 -6.78 3.30 20.06
CA GLU A 80 -6.66 3.54 21.50
C GLU A 80 -7.75 4.52 21.94
N THR A 81 -8.69 4.01 22.70
CA THR A 81 -9.80 4.77 23.28
C THR A 81 -10.44 3.98 24.42
N ASP A 82 -10.96 4.68 25.44
CA ASP A 82 -11.82 4.11 26.47
C ASP A 82 -13.31 4.18 26.08
N ALA A 83 -13.62 4.81 24.94
CA ALA A 83 -14.97 4.99 24.42
C ALA A 83 -15.41 3.79 23.55
N GLN A 84 -16.70 3.69 23.27
CA GLN A 84 -17.20 2.78 22.23
C GLN A 84 -16.74 3.28 20.87
N TRP A 85 -16.27 2.39 20.01
CA TRP A 85 -15.78 2.76 18.68
C TRP A 85 -16.24 1.80 17.60
N LYS A 86 -16.22 2.28 16.35
CA LYS A 86 -16.51 1.52 15.14
C LYS A 86 -15.58 1.90 14.01
N VAL A 87 -15.47 0.99 13.00
CA VAL A 87 -14.72 1.20 11.77
C VAL A 87 -15.67 1.07 10.59
N GLU A 88 -15.61 2.00 9.67
CA GLU A 88 -16.46 2.04 8.48
C GLU A 88 -15.61 2.34 7.25
N PRO A 89 -15.38 1.33 6.37
CA PRO A 89 -14.78 1.57 5.06
C PRO A 89 -15.82 2.17 4.11
N SER A 90 -15.40 3.14 3.28
CA SER A 90 -16.28 3.80 2.31
C SER A 90 -16.54 2.97 1.05
N ALA A 91 -15.84 1.83 0.88
CA ALA A 91 -15.92 1.01 -0.32
C ALA A 91 -15.96 -0.48 0.00
N ALA A 92 -16.76 -1.24 -0.75
CA ALA A 92 -16.95 -2.68 -0.56
C ALA A 92 -15.73 -3.55 -0.88
N TRP A 93 -14.74 -3.01 -1.59
CA TRP A 93 -13.49 -3.70 -1.88
C TRP A 93 -12.52 -3.74 -0.69
N LEU A 94 -12.82 -2.99 0.38
CA LEU A 94 -12.11 -3.05 1.66
C LEU A 94 -12.93 -3.87 2.65
N ALA A 95 -12.36 -4.94 3.16
CA ALA A 95 -12.89 -5.69 4.28
C ALA A 95 -12.02 -5.47 5.52
N PHE A 96 -12.60 -5.57 6.71
CA PHE A 96 -11.85 -5.47 7.95
C PHE A 96 -12.26 -6.52 8.96
N SER A 97 -11.35 -6.82 9.87
CA SER A 97 -11.60 -7.58 11.09
C SER A 97 -10.86 -6.94 12.25
N SER A 98 -11.44 -6.99 13.45
CA SER A 98 -10.80 -6.46 14.65
C SER A 98 -10.57 -7.56 15.69
N ASN A 99 -9.44 -7.45 16.39
CA ASN A 99 -9.12 -8.26 17.55
C ASN A 99 -8.61 -7.33 18.66
N GLY A 100 -9.48 -7.06 19.63
CA GLY A 100 -9.24 -6.00 20.61
C GLY A 100 -9.09 -4.65 19.93
N SER A 101 -7.98 -3.97 20.18
CA SER A 101 -7.64 -2.67 19.59
C SER A 101 -7.02 -2.74 18.18
N ILE A 102 -6.66 -3.94 17.69
CA ILE A 102 -6.00 -4.10 16.40
C ILE A 102 -7.05 -4.32 15.31
N VAL A 103 -6.98 -3.53 14.26
CA VAL A 103 -7.80 -3.65 13.06
C VAL A 103 -6.91 -4.15 11.91
N ASN A 104 -7.31 -5.25 11.27
CA ASN A 104 -6.71 -5.76 10.05
C ASN A 104 -7.62 -5.37 8.90
N VAL A 105 -7.06 -4.75 7.88
CA VAL A 105 -7.75 -4.37 6.65
C VAL A 105 -7.20 -5.19 5.51
N THR A 106 -8.08 -5.70 4.65
CA THR A 106 -7.73 -6.42 3.43
C THR A 106 -8.45 -5.80 2.25
N ALA A 107 -7.74 -5.63 1.15
CA ALA A 107 -8.29 -5.19 -0.12
C ALA A 107 -8.38 -6.37 -1.10
N THR A 108 -9.44 -6.45 -1.87
CA THR A 108 -9.55 -7.39 -2.98
C THR A 108 -8.67 -6.95 -4.15
N ALA A 109 -8.34 -7.89 -5.07
CA ALA A 109 -7.63 -7.54 -6.30
C ALA A 109 -8.36 -6.47 -7.12
N ASN A 110 -7.57 -5.64 -7.82
CA ASN A 110 -8.05 -4.55 -8.66
C ASN A 110 -7.59 -4.76 -10.11
N SER A 111 -8.50 -5.25 -10.95
CA SER A 111 -8.28 -5.43 -12.39
C SER A 111 -8.70 -4.21 -13.23
N GLU A 112 -9.33 -3.22 -12.59
CA GLU A 112 -9.81 -2.00 -13.24
C GLU A 112 -8.82 -0.84 -13.01
N GLY A 113 -9.27 0.38 -13.21
CA GLY A 113 -8.45 1.58 -13.00
C GLY A 113 -8.10 1.83 -11.53
N HIS A 114 -7.20 2.78 -11.30
CA HIS A 114 -6.87 3.28 -9.96
C HIS A 114 -8.13 3.57 -9.14
N ARG A 115 -8.15 3.16 -7.87
CA ARG A 115 -9.31 3.39 -7.01
C ARG A 115 -8.90 3.89 -5.62
N GLU A 116 -9.77 4.67 -5.02
CA GLU A 116 -9.56 5.28 -3.71
C GLU A 116 -10.73 4.99 -2.78
N ALA A 117 -10.44 4.95 -1.50
CA ALA A 117 -11.43 4.81 -0.43
C ALA A 117 -10.90 5.45 0.86
N THR A 118 -11.80 5.62 1.82
CA THR A 118 -11.48 6.09 3.15
C THR A 118 -11.97 5.08 4.18
N ILE A 119 -11.18 4.86 5.22
CA ILE A 119 -11.59 4.13 6.40
C ILE A 119 -11.80 5.14 7.52
N THR A 120 -13.02 5.23 8.01
CA THR A 120 -13.37 6.13 9.12
C THR A 120 -13.45 5.33 10.42
N VAL A 121 -12.67 5.74 11.42
CA VAL A 121 -12.74 5.24 12.79
C VAL A 121 -13.46 6.29 13.63
N THR A 122 -14.57 5.92 14.25
CA THR A 122 -15.37 6.83 15.08
C THR A 122 -15.46 6.29 16.50
N ALA A 123 -15.08 7.11 17.47
CA ALA A 123 -15.30 6.87 18.90
C ALA A 123 -16.47 7.70 19.42
N THR A 124 -17.27 7.15 20.33
CA THR A 124 -18.45 7.82 20.90
C THR A 124 -18.53 7.62 22.39
N ALA A 125 -18.65 8.71 23.13
CA ALA A 125 -18.86 8.71 24.57
C ALA A 125 -19.68 9.94 25.00
N GLY A 126 -20.65 9.74 25.88
CA GLY A 126 -21.46 10.83 26.45
C GLY A 126 -22.19 11.69 25.42
N GLY A 127 -22.66 11.11 24.33
CA GLY A 127 -23.33 11.82 23.23
C GLY A 127 -22.40 12.65 22.33
N LYS A 128 -21.10 12.59 22.56
CA LYS A 128 -20.05 13.19 21.69
C LYS A 128 -19.39 12.14 20.84
N SER A 129 -18.88 12.52 19.68
CA SER A 129 -18.11 11.65 18.79
C SER A 129 -16.85 12.34 18.29
N GLU A 130 -15.81 11.56 18.08
CA GLU A 130 -14.56 11.93 17.43
C GLU A 130 -14.26 10.94 16.32
N SER A 131 -13.79 11.41 15.18
CA SER A 131 -13.47 10.54 14.05
C SER A 131 -12.07 10.82 13.51
N LYS A 132 -11.41 9.75 13.04
CA LYS A 132 -10.15 9.79 12.30
C LYS A 132 -10.33 9.03 11.00
N GLU A 133 -9.63 9.48 9.96
CA GLU A 133 -9.69 8.90 8.63
C GLU A 133 -8.32 8.38 8.19
N ILE A 134 -8.31 7.22 7.51
CA ILE A 134 -7.17 6.67 6.80
C ILE A 134 -7.54 6.65 5.32
N LYS A 135 -6.75 7.32 4.49
CA LYS A 135 -6.92 7.31 3.03
C LYS A 135 -6.29 6.05 2.45
N VAL A 136 -7.02 5.34 1.62
CA VAL A 136 -6.55 4.12 0.97
C VAL A 136 -6.66 4.28 -0.53
N ALA A 137 -5.55 4.18 -1.22
CA ALA A 137 -5.46 4.09 -2.66
C ALA A 137 -5.10 2.66 -3.05
N GLN A 138 -5.55 2.19 -4.19
CA GLN A 138 -5.11 0.93 -4.77
C GLN A 138 -4.84 1.10 -6.25
N ILE A 139 -3.60 0.79 -6.66
CA ILE A 139 -3.22 0.83 -8.06
C ILE A 139 -3.96 -0.22 -8.87
N SER A 140 -4.14 0.03 -10.16
CA SER A 140 -4.62 -0.96 -11.10
C SER A 140 -3.51 -1.96 -11.49
N ARG A 141 -3.91 -3.07 -12.10
CA ARG A 141 -2.95 -4.04 -12.65
C ARG A 141 -2.05 -3.40 -13.73
N GLU A 142 -2.59 -2.49 -14.53
CA GLU A 142 -1.84 -1.78 -15.57
C GLU A 142 -0.81 -0.79 -15.01
N GLU A 143 -1.11 -0.17 -13.87
CA GLU A 143 -0.20 0.74 -13.17
C GLU A 143 0.87 0.00 -12.36
N ASN A 144 0.67 -1.28 -12.06
CA ASN A 144 1.59 -2.06 -11.25
C ASN A 144 2.89 -2.33 -12.01
N PRO A 145 4.06 -1.83 -11.52
CA PRO A 145 5.35 -1.98 -12.19
C PRO A 145 5.74 -3.42 -12.48
N TYR A 146 5.30 -4.38 -11.67
CA TYR A 146 5.54 -5.80 -11.91
C TYR A 146 4.91 -6.26 -13.23
N PHE A 147 3.63 -5.94 -13.48
CA PHE A 147 2.95 -6.33 -14.72
C PHE A 147 3.42 -5.53 -15.92
N GLN A 148 3.87 -4.30 -15.71
CA GLN A 148 4.48 -3.50 -16.77
C GLN A 148 5.79 -4.11 -17.33
N MET A 149 6.44 -5.01 -16.59
CA MET A 149 7.65 -5.71 -17.03
C MET A 149 7.35 -7.02 -17.76
N LEU A 150 6.08 -7.47 -17.86
CA LEU A 150 5.72 -8.71 -18.57
C LEU A 150 5.46 -8.45 -20.04
N GLY A 151 5.78 -9.43 -20.90
CA GLY A 151 5.49 -9.42 -22.34
C GLY A 151 6.73 -9.53 -23.22
N SER A 152 6.62 -9.09 -24.48
CA SER A 152 7.69 -9.18 -25.45
C SER A 152 8.51 -7.88 -25.51
N PHE A 153 9.83 -8.03 -25.51
CA PHE A 153 10.76 -6.91 -25.48
C PHE A 153 11.91 -7.12 -26.47
N GLY A 154 12.44 -6.00 -26.98
CA GLY A 154 13.72 -5.95 -27.68
C GLY A 154 14.79 -5.35 -26.77
N LEU A 155 15.90 -6.03 -26.61
CA LEU A 155 17.07 -5.50 -25.92
C LEU A 155 17.73 -4.42 -26.78
N TYR A 156 17.61 -3.19 -26.36
CA TYR A 156 18.21 -2.01 -26.98
C TYR A 156 19.51 -1.64 -26.28
N ALA A 157 20.54 -1.31 -27.08
CA ALA A 157 21.75 -0.67 -26.57
C ALA A 157 22.22 0.42 -27.55
N GLU A 158 22.91 1.41 -27.04
CA GLU A 158 23.55 2.44 -27.87
C GLU A 158 24.81 1.93 -28.57
N ARG A 159 25.44 0.91 -28.02
CA ARG A 159 26.62 0.26 -28.54
C ARG A 159 26.55 -1.24 -28.38
N TRP A 160 27.09 -1.96 -29.35
CA TRP A 160 27.14 -3.41 -29.36
C TRP A 160 28.57 -3.90 -29.55
N TYR A 161 28.86 -5.10 -29.06
CA TYR A 161 30.10 -5.81 -29.31
C TYR A 161 29.77 -7.13 -29.97
N LEU A 162 30.27 -7.32 -31.19
CA LEU A 162 30.11 -8.55 -31.95
C LEU A 162 31.48 -9.03 -32.47
N GLY A 163 31.85 -10.26 -32.12
CA GLY A 163 33.14 -10.83 -32.53
C GLY A 163 34.36 -10.01 -32.10
N GLY A 164 34.29 -9.36 -30.91
CA GLY A 164 35.34 -8.52 -30.35
C GLY A 164 35.45 -7.11 -30.97
N LYS A 165 34.50 -6.72 -31.82
CA LYS A 165 34.46 -5.38 -32.44
C LYS A 165 33.32 -4.58 -31.91
N ALA A 166 33.56 -3.31 -31.58
CA ALA A 166 32.54 -2.34 -31.23
C ALA A 166 31.73 -1.94 -32.46
N ILE A 167 30.42 -1.97 -32.35
CA ILE A 167 29.45 -1.42 -33.29
C ILE A 167 28.78 -0.24 -32.60
N ASN A 168 29.10 0.97 -33.04
CA ASN A 168 28.60 2.22 -32.44
C ASN A 168 27.28 2.68 -33.10
N GLU A 169 26.40 1.73 -33.37
CA GLU A 169 25.08 1.98 -33.95
C GLU A 169 24.02 1.58 -32.92
N PRO A 170 23.18 2.54 -32.46
CA PRO A 170 22.07 2.24 -31.57
C PRO A 170 21.07 1.29 -32.24
N GLY A 171 20.54 0.34 -31.49
CA GLY A 171 19.52 -0.55 -32.04
C GLY A 171 19.15 -1.70 -31.13
N ILE A 172 18.22 -2.53 -31.60
CA ILE A 172 17.80 -3.76 -30.95
C ILE A 172 18.68 -4.91 -31.41
N GLY A 173 19.42 -5.51 -30.49
CA GLY A 173 20.34 -6.62 -30.81
C GLY A 173 19.76 -8.00 -30.51
N SER A 174 18.72 -8.10 -29.73
CA SER A 174 18.04 -9.35 -29.38
C SER A 174 16.60 -9.13 -28.95
N TYR A 175 15.80 -10.17 -29.05
CA TYR A 175 14.42 -10.18 -28.59
C TYR A 175 14.23 -11.19 -27.45
N CYS A 176 13.29 -10.93 -26.55
CA CYS A 176 12.94 -11.84 -25.46
C CYS A 176 11.48 -11.72 -25.08
N THR A 177 11.00 -12.71 -24.36
CA THR A 177 9.71 -12.66 -23.66
C THR A 177 9.95 -12.74 -22.16
N ILE A 178 9.32 -11.85 -21.41
CA ILE A 178 9.33 -11.85 -19.95
C ILE A 178 8.00 -12.39 -19.46
N GLU A 179 8.05 -13.52 -18.79
CA GLU A 179 6.89 -14.17 -18.20
C GLU A 179 6.90 -14.01 -16.67
N GLN A 180 5.72 -14.12 -16.10
CA GLN A 180 5.55 -14.14 -14.64
C GLN A 180 6.16 -15.42 -14.08
N GLY A 181 7.02 -15.27 -13.06
CA GLY A 181 7.39 -16.33 -12.15
C GLY A 181 6.44 -16.41 -10.97
N GLU A 182 6.95 -16.34 -9.76
CA GLU A 182 6.11 -16.11 -8.58
C GLU A 182 5.78 -14.63 -8.47
N TYR A 183 4.47 -14.29 -8.38
CA TYR A 183 4.01 -12.90 -8.33
C TYR A 183 4.71 -12.09 -7.23
N GLY A 184 5.18 -10.92 -7.61
CA GLY A 184 5.87 -10.00 -6.71
C GLY A 184 7.23 -10.48 -6.21
N LYS A 185 7.79 -11.59 -6.77
CA LYS A 185 9.09 -12.14 -6.38
C LYS A 185 10.03 -12.42 -7.54
N SER A 186 9.51 -12.89 -8.69
CA SER A 186 10.39 -13.32 -9.79
C SER A 186 9.76 -13.17 -11.17
N PHE A 187 10.64 -13.11 -12.17
CA PHE A 187 10.30 -13.20 -13.59
C PHE A 187 11.12 -14.29 -14.26
N ILE A 188 10.69 -14.68 -15.46
CA ILE A 188 11.39 -15.60 -16.35
C ILE A 188 11.60 -14.89 -17.67
N ILE A 189 12.86 -14.60 -18.01
CA ILE A 189 13.23 -14.05 -19.32
C ILE A 189 13.57 -15.22 -20.25
N LYS A 190 12.87 -15.31 -21.39
CA LYS A 190 13.04 -16.37 -22.39
C LYS A 190 13.57 -15.83 -23.69
N ASP A 191 14.33 -16.70 -24.37
CA ASP A 191 14.81 -16.52 -25.75
C ASP A 191 15.76 -15.33 -25.95
N LEU A 192 16.29 -14.72 -24.89
CA LEU A 192 17.24 -13.63 -24.99
C LEU A 192 18.57 -14.12 -25.57
N PHE A 193 19.05 -13.52 -26.66
CA PHE A 193 20.21 -13.85 -27.46
C PHE A 193 20.18 -15.21 -28.21
N LYS A 194 19.55 -16.22 -27.62
CA LYS A 194 19.42 -17.55 -28.21
C LYS A 194 18.07 -18.16 -27.85
N LYS A 195 17.44 -18.78 -28.85
CA LYS A 195 16.19 -19.49 -28.66
C LYS A 195 16.38 -20.65 -27.65
N GLY A 196 15.45 -20.77 -26.71
CA GLY A 196 15.49 -21.78 -25.65
C GLY A 196 16.20 -21.33 -24.39
N THR A 197 16.85 -20.16 -24.37
CA THR A 197 17.39 -19.61 -23.11
C THR A 197 16.27 -19.29 -22.14
N ARG A 198 16.53 -19.52 -20.86
CA ARG A 198 15.60 -19.26 -19.76
C ARG A 198 16.37 -18.70 -18.57
N TYR A 199 16.08 -17.46 -18.22
CA TYR A 199 16.63 -16.77 -17.08
C TYR A 199 15.58 -16.60 -15.99
N GLU A 200 15.89 -17.01 -14.78
CA GLU A 200 15.12 -16.62 -13.60
C GLU A 200 15.75 -15.38 -12.98
N THR A 201 14.92 -14.35 -12.79
CA THR A 201 15.31 -13.09 -12.17
C THR A 201 14.45 -12.86 -10.94
N SER A 202 14.93 -12.11 -9.97
CA SER A 202 14.11 -11.73 -8.84
C SER A 202 13.47 -10.35 -9.05
N TYR A 203 12.43 -10.07 -8.25
CA TYR A 203 11.78 -8.77 -8.17
C TYR A 203 11.91 -8.22 -6.75
N ASP A 204 12.46 -7.04 -6.64
CA ASP A 204 12.50 -6.28 -5.40
C ASP A 204 11.24 -5.42 -5.29
N LYS A 205 10.33 -5.81 -4.41
CA LYS A 205 9.04 -5.14 -4.22
C LYS A 205 9.19 -3.75 -3.60
N GLU A 206 10.23 -3.50 -2.79
CA GLU A 206 10.45 -2.20 -2.15
C GLU A 206 10.93 -1.16 -3.16
N THR A 207 11.90 -1.53 -3.98
CA THR A 207 12.43 -0.64 -5.02
C THR A 207 11.66 -0.71 -6.34
N LYS A 208 10.70 -1.65 -6.46
CA LYS A 208 9.91 -1.93 -7.68
C LYS A 208 10.82 -2.23 -8.89
N ARG A 209 11.87 -3.02 -8.68
CA ARG A 209 12.88 -3.34 -9.69
C ARG A 209 13.00 -4.83 -9.96
N MET A 210 13.23 -5.18 -11.24
CA MET A 210 13.75 -6.50 -11.62
C MET A 210 15.22 -6.56 -11.25
N VAL A 211 15.67 -7.69 -10.71
CA VAL A 211 17.06 -7.95 -10.33
C VAL A 211 17.57 -9.13 -11.13
N ILE A 212 18.51 -8.88 -12.05
CA ILE A 212 19.11 -9.87 -12.93
C ILE A 212 20.51 -10.19 -12.42
N THR A 213 20.73 -11.41 -11.94
CA THR A 213 22.06 -11.86 -11.49
C THR A 213 22.80 -12.50 -12.66
N LEU A 214 23.87 -11.85 -13.12
CA LEU A 214 24.73 -12.36 -14.19
C LEU A 214 25.60 -13.52 -13.68
N GLY A 215 25.97 -14.41 -14.60
CA GLY A 215 26.79 -15.58 -14.31
C GLY A 215 25.99 -16.84 -13.97
N SER A 216 24.67 -16.77 -14.00
CA SER A 216 23.82 -17.96 -13.85
C SER A 216 23.61 -18.68 -15.17
N PRO A 217 23.53 -20.03 -15.19
CA PRO A 217 23.23 -20.77 -16.41
C PRO A 217 21.83 -20.47 -16.92
N CYS A 218 21.67 -20.37 -18.23
CA CYS A 218 20.38 -20.03 -18.86
C CYS A 218 19.88 -21.05 -19.88
N LEU A 219 20.77 -21.90 -20.38
CA LEU A 219 20.47 -22.96 -21.31
C LEU A 219 21.55 -24.03 -21.20
N THR A 220 21.16 -25.30 -21.20
CA THR A 220 22.07 -26.43 -21.36
C THR A 220 21.59 -27.22 -22.54
N GLU A 221 22.46 -27.35 -23.55
CA GLU A 221 22.24 -28.18 -24.74
C GLU A 221 23.08 -29.46 -24.62
N THR A 222 22.47 -30.59 -24.86
CA THR A 222 23.14 -31.88 -24.83
C THR A 222 23.02 -32.52 -26.20
N SER A 223 24.16 -32.85 -26.77
CA SER A 223 24.28 -33.70 -27.98
C SER A 223 24.83 -35.09 -27.59
N GLU A 224 24.98 -36.02 -28.55
CA GLU A 224 25.45 -37.37 -28.24
C GLU A 224 26.83 -37.40 -27.56
N ASP A 225 27.70 -36.40 -27.85
CA ASP A 225 29.08 -36.38 -27.35
C ASP A 225 29.43 -35.15 -26.48
N THR A 226 28.54 -34.14 -26.38
CA THR A 226 28.85 -32.88 -25.72
C THR A 226 27.68 -32.31 -24.93
N GLN A 227 28.02 -31.67 -23.83
CA GLN A 227 27.08 -30.85 -23.06
C GLN A 227 27.61 -29.40 -23.02
N GLU A 228 26.84 -28.45 -23.55
CA GLU A 228 27.18 -27.05 -23.54
C GLU A 228 26.24 -26.27 -22.66
N THR A 229 26.77 -25.47 -21.74
CA THR A 229 26.01 -24.61 -20.87
C THR A 229 26.26 -23.15 -21.20
N TYR A 230 25.18 -22.42 -21.42
CA TYR A 230 25.21 -20.99 -21.76
C TYR A 230 24.92 -20.18 -20.51
N TYR A 231 25.65 -19.08 -20.36
CA TYR A 231 25.54 -18.16 -19.24
C TYR A 231 25.30 -16.73 -19.74
N MET A 232 24.46 -15.97 -19.05
CA MET A 232 24.40 -14.52 -19.29
C MET A 232 25.52 -13.85 -18.49
N VAL A 233 26.39 -13.17 -19.19
CA VAL A 233 27.52 -12.47 -18.62
C VAL A 233 27.67 -11.12 -19.31
N GLN A 234 28.34 -10.19 -18.68
CA GLN A 234 28.72 -8.92 -19.24
C GLN A 234 30.21 -8.98 -19.57
N PRO A 235 30.64 -8.78 -20.84
CA PRO A 235 32.06 -8.68 -21.13
C PRO A 235 32.62 -7.36 -20.59
N ASP A 236 33.80 -7.42 -19.98
CA ASP A 236 34.61 -6.23 -19.76
C ASP A 236 35.26 -5.87 -21.08
N ILE A 237 34.97 -4.67 -21.56
CA ILE A 237 35.46 -4.23 -22.88
C ILE A 237 36.96 -3.89 -22.87
N THR A 238 37.59 -3.75 -21.72
CA THR A 238 38.98 -3.37 -21.57
C THR A 238 39.90 -4.58 -21.74
N ASP A 239 39.52 -5.72 -21.17
CA ASP A 239 40.34 -6.93 -21.21
C ASP A 239 39.61 -8.15 -21.81
N MET A 240 38.36 -7.95 -22.28
CA MET A 240 37.47 -8.97 -22.86
C MET A 240 37.19 -10.15 -21.95
N LYS A 241 37.35 -9.97 -20.63
CA LYS A 241 36.95 -10.96 -19.65
C LYS A 241 35.46 -10.81 -19.35
N TYR A 242 34.84 -11.91 -19.02
CA TYR A 242 33.45 -11.92 -18.60
C TYR A 242 33.36 -11.54 -17.14
N THR A 243 32.49 -10.57 -16.85
CA THR A 243 32.18 -10.15 -15.49
C THR A 243 30.82 -10.67 -15.09
N THR A 244 30.70 -10.99 -13.82
CA THR A 244 29.44 -11.27 -13.16
C THR A 244 29.02 -10.03 -12.37
N GLY A 245 27.73 -9.89 -12.10
CA GLY A 245 27.23 -8.74 -11.37
C GLY A 245 25.71 -8.77 -11.28
N ILE A 246 25.15 -7.66 -10.85
CA ILE A 246 23.71 -7.48 -10.76
C ILE A 246 23.30 -6.32 -11.66
N LEU A 247 22.29 -6.56 -12.50
CA LEU A 247 21.61 -5.53 -13.26
C LEU A 247 20.24 -5.28 -12.64
N TYR A 248 19.84 -4.03 -12.64
CA TYR A 248 18.55 -3.61 -12.11
C TYR A 248 17.69 -3.08 -13.25
N GLY A 249 16.47 -3.61 -13.38
CA GLY A 249 15.50 -3.16 -14.37
C GLY A 249 14.35 -2.42 -13.71
N LYS A 250 14.02 -1.21 -14.18
CA LYS A 250 12.89 -0.41 -13.71
C LYS A 250 11.92 -0.17 -14.86
N ALA A 251 10.63 -0.44 -14.63
CA ALA A 251 9.59 -0.08 -15.58
C ALA A 251 9.55 1.45 -15.80
N GLY A 252 9.39 1.84 -17.06
CA GLY A 252 9.36 3.23 -17.47
C GLY A 252 8.88 3.36 -18.91
N THR A 253 9.04 4.54 -19.48
CA THR A 253 8.72 4.84 -20.87
C THR A 253 9.91 5.45 -21.56
N VAL A 254 10.08 5.11 -22.84
CA VAL A 254 11.05 5.75 -23.73
C VAL A 254 10.31 6.36 -24.90
N THR A 255 10.82 7.46 -25.41
CA THR A 255 10.27 8.11 -26.62
C THR A 255 10.96 7.52 -27.84
N ASN A 256 10.20 6.89 -28.71
CA ASN A 256 10.65 6.47 -30.03
C ASN A 256 10.16 7.50 -31.04
N GLY A 257 11.08 8.13 -31.79
CA GLY A 257 10.81 9.30 -32.61
C GLY A 257 9.70 9.17 -33.66
N GLU A 258 9.34 7.94 -34.06
CA GLU A 258 8.28 7.67 -35.06
C GLU A 258 6.98 7.14 -34.43
N ASN A 259 7.04 6.48 -33.26
CA ASN A 259 5.90 5.75 -32.69
C ASN A 259 5.43 6.30 -31.32
N GLY A 260 5.95 7.47 -30.89
CA GLY A 260 5.58 8.05 -29.61
C GLY A 260 6.23 7.34 -28.42
N ASN A 261 5.55 7.36 -27.25
CA ASN A 261 6.07 6.77 -26.03
C ASN A 261 5.82 5.24 -26.02
N CYS A 262 6.88 4.46 -25.82
CA CYS A 262 6.82 3.02 -25.66
C CYS A 262 7.15 2.63 -24.22
N GLN A 263 6.49 1.60 -23.69
CA GLN A 263 6.89 1.01 -22.41
C GLN A 263 8.27 0.38 -22.54
N ALA A 264 9.08 0.52 -21.51
CA ALA A 264 10.42 -0.01 -21.45
C ALA A 264 10.78 -0.50 -20.06
N ILE A 265 11.79 -1.34 -19.97
CA ILE A 265 12.50 -1.64 -18.72
C ILE A 265 13.88 -1.00 -18.87
N LEU A 266 14.12 0.07 -18.13
CA LEU A 266 15.40 0.75 -18.08
C LEU A 266 16.35 -0.06 -17.22
N LEU A 267 17.48 -0.48 -17.81
CA LEU A 267 18.47 -1.30 -17.13
C LEU A 267 19.63 -0.43 -16.63
N ASP A 268 20.04 -0.64 -15.39
CA ASP A 268 21.23 -0.05 -14.79
C ASP A 268 22.16 -1.14 -14.24
N GLY A 269 23.39 -0.77 -13.87
CA GLY A 269 24.43 -1.71 -13.43
C GLY A 269 25.35 -2.17 -14.54
N PHE A 270 25.23 -1.60 -15.75
CA PHE A 270 26.14 -1.88 -16.86
C PHE A 270 27.42 -1.07 -16.79
N ASN A 271 28.43 -1.61 -17.46
CA ASN A 271 29.62 -0.83 -17.81
C ASN A 271 29.20 0.35 -18.71
N GLU A 272 29.59 1.57 -18.36
CA GLU A 272 29.27 2.81 -19.10
C GLU A 272 29.66 2.77 -20.59
N ALA A 273 30.55 1.86 -20.96
CA ALA A 273 30.97 1.68 -22.36
C ALA A 273 29.84 1.24 -23.30
N TYR A 274 28.75 0.65 -22.79
CA TYR A 274 27.60 0.26 -23.61
C TYR A 274 26.61 1.41 -23.87
N GLY A 275 26.80 2.56 -23.22
CA GLY A 275 25.86 3.66 -23.27
C GLY A 275 24.53 3.30 -22.57
N GLY A 276 23.43 3.87 -23.06
CA GLY A 276 22.10 3.53 -22.58
C GLY A 276 21.69 2.11 -22.94
N LEU A 277 21.14 1.36 -22.00
CA LEU A 277 20.66 0.01 -22.20
C LEU A 277 19.23 -0.14 -21.64
N GLY A 278 18.38 -0.86 -22.35
CA GLY A 278 17.02 -1.10 -21.93
C GLY A 278 16.35 -2.21 -22.72
N LEU A 279 15.25 -2.71 -22.16
CA LEU A 279 14.32 -3.59 -22.86
C LEU A 279 13.13 -2.75 -23.31
N VAL A 280 12.94 -2.59 -24.60
CA VAL A 280 11.85 -1.81 -25.20
C VAL A 280 10.73 -2.77 -25.59
N ARG A 281 9.50 -2.49 -25.17
CA ARG A 281 8.33 -3.31 -25.49
C ARG A 281 8.08 -3.34 -26.99
N ILE A 282 7.80 -4.53 -27.52
CA ILE A 282 7.50 -4.76 -28.93
C ILE A 282 6.07 -5.22 -29.07
N GLY A 283 5.34 -4.63 -30.02
CA GLY A 283 3.97 -5.02 -30.36
C GLY A 283 3.00 -4.82 -29.20
N ALA A 284 2.29 -3.71 -29.18
CA ALA A 284 1.04 -3.53 -28.49
C ALA A 284 -0.09 -3.63 -29.52
#